data_157684b28129a83dd654d2df04506293
#
_entry.id   157684b28129a83dd654d2df04506293
#
_cell.length_a   1.000
_cell.length_b   1.000
_cell.length_c   1.000
_cell.angle_alpha   90.00
_cell.angle_beta   90.00
_cell.angle_gamma   90.00
#
_symmetry.space_group_name_H-M   'P 1'
#
loop_
_entity.id
_entity.type
_entity.pdbx_description
1 polymer ?
#
loop_
_entity_poly.entity_id
_entity_poly.type
_entity_poly.pdbx_seq_one_letter_code
_entity_poly.pdbx_strand_id
1 'polypeptide(L)'
;KSESYAIVPDYYNGILPKVVAKVGEKVKAGSVLMIDKNRPEIKFVSPVSGEVTAVNRGEKRKVLSIVVKPDAQIEYEEFGKKNVASLQGAEVKEVLLNAGMWPFIKQRPYDIVAAPLDTPRDIFVSAFYSAPLAPNFDFIVKGQEADFQTGLNALAKLTNGKVYVGVRSGSVVSGMKGVEIVAVEGPHPAANVGVQINHI
;
A
#
# COMPACT_ATOMS: atom_id res chain seq x y z
N LYS A 1 20.75 -3.26 8.05
CA LYS A 1 19.45 -2.81 8.63
C LYS A 1 19.52 -1.30 8.85
N SER A 2 18.42 -0.59 8.56
CA SER A 2 18.31 0.83 8.89
C SER A 2 18.21 1.02 10.40
N GLU A 3 18.79 2.13 10.90
CA GLU A 3 18.76 2.48 12.31
C GLU A 3 17.41 3.04 12.78
N SER A 4 16.62 3.56 11.82
CA SER A 4 15.28 4.08 12.06
C SER A 4 14.40 3.96 10.83
N TYR A 5 13.09 3.97 11.05
CA TYR A 5 12.06 3.98 10.03
C TYR A 5 11.09 5.13 10.33
N ALA A 6 10.49 5.69 9.30
CA ALA A 6 9.54 6.78 9.50
C ALA A 6 8.32 6.68 8.56
N ILE A 7 7.17 7.04 9.10
CA ILE A 7 6.00 7.39 8.29
C ILE A 7 6.04 8.89 8.00
N VAL A 8 5.97 9.24 6.73
CA VAL A 8 5.96 10.64 6.23
C VAL A 8 4.59 10.93 5.63
N PRO A 9 3.75 11.75 6.28
CA PRO A 9 2.39 12.03 5.82
C PRO A 9 2.32 12.62 4.41
N ASP A 10 3.32 13.41 4.02
CA ASP A 10 3.38 14.06 2.70
C ASP A 10 3.48 13.06 1.52
N TYR A 11 3.76 11.78 1.76
CA TYR A 11 3.71 10.73 0.73
C TYR A 11 2.27 10.25 0.44
N TYR A 12 1.31 10.66 1.24
CA TYR A 12 -0.09 10.25 1.13
C TYR A 12 -0.98 11.45 0.82
N ASN A 13 -1.21 11.69 -0.47
CA ASN A 13 -2.03 12.82 -0.90
C ASN A 13 -3.50 12.67 -0.45
N GLY A 14 -4.13 13.80 -0.15
CA GLY A 14 -5.57 13.85 0.15
C GLY A 14 -5.95 13.43 1.58
N ILE A 15 -4.97 13.33 2.50
CA ILE A 15 -5.21 13.03 3.92
C ILE A 15 -4.98 14.26 4.80
N LEU A 16 -5.62 14.27 5.96
CA LEU A 16 -5.31 15.17 7.06
C LEU A 16 -4.76 14.36 8.25
N PRO A 17 -3.43 14.33 8.46
CA PRO A 17 -2.83 13.42 9.43
C PRO A 17 -3.18 13.78 10.87
N LYS A 18 -3.66 12.80 11.65
CA LYS A 18 -3.83 12.87 13.09
C LYS A 18 -2.96 11.80 13.73
N VAL A 19 -1.89 12.22 14.41
CA VAL A 19 -1.00 11.31 15.14
C VAL A 19 -1.75 10.68 16.30
N VAL A 20 -1.61 9.37 16.46
CA VAL A 20 -2.20 8.56 17.52
C VAL A 20 -1.11 8.10 18.49
N ALA A 21 0.03 7.65 17.95
CA ALA A 21 1.16 7.16 18.76
C ALA A 21 1.86 8.28 19.54
N LYS A 22 2.43 7.95 20.69
CA LYS A 22 3.17 8.87 21.54
C LYS A 22 4.66 8.58 21.49
N VAL A 23 5.48 9.61 21.65
CA VAL A 23 6.94 9.44 21.84
C VAL A 23 7.20 8.61 23.10
N GLY A 24 8.10 7.62 23.00
CA GLY A 24 8.38 6.63 24.02
C GLY A 24 7.46 5.40 24.00
N GLU A 25 6.44 5.38 23.16
CA GLU A 25 5.53 4.23 23.04
C GLU A 25 6.19 3.07 22.30
N LYS A 26 6.01 1.86 22.82
CA LYS A 26 6.39 0.62 22.14
C LYS A 26 5.28 0.19 21.19
N VAL A 27 5.66 -0.10 19.96
CA VAL A 27 4.74 -0.48 18.88
C VAL A 27 5.21 -1.76 18.20
N LYS A 28 4.27 -2.50 17.62
CA LYS A 28 4.54 -3.65 16.75
C LYS A 28 4.51 -3.20 15.28
N ALA A 29 5.07 -4.01 14.39
CA ALA A 29 4.81 -3.86 12.96
C ALA A 29 3.30 -4.08 12.71
N GLY A 30 2.61 -3.05 12.20
CA GLY A 30 1.15 -3.04 12.09
C GLY A 30 0.42 -2.18 13.13
N SER A 31 1.07 -1.75 14.22
CA SER A 31 0.47 -0.82 15.19
C SER A 31 0.19 0.55 14.56
N VAL A 32 -0.95 1.16 14.88
CA VAL A 32 -1.37 2.43 14.29
C VAL A 32 -0.53 3.60 14.81
N LEU A 33 0.13 4.31 13.91
CA LEU A 33 0.91 5.52 14.24
C LEU A 33 0.11 6.80 14.00
N MET A 34 -0.68 6.86 12.94
CA MET A 34 -1.57 7.97 12.62
C MET A 34 -2.80 7.49 11.85
N ILE A 35 -3.81 8.34 11.80
CA ILE A 35 -5.04 8.15 11.02
C ILE A 35 -5.31 9.38 10.16
N ASP A 36 -6.16 9.24 9.13
CA ASP A 36 -6.75 10.41 8.47
C ASP A 36 -7.84 11.00 9.39
N LYS A 37 -7.72 12.28 9.74
CA LYS A 37 -8.67 12.97 10.63
C LYS A 37 -10.09 12.99 10.07
N ASN A 38 -10.23 13.09 8.74
CA ASN A 38 -11.53 13.17 8.06
C ASN A 38 -12.14 11.79 7.81
N ARG A 39 -11.31 10.74 7.76
CA ARG A 39 -11.67 9.35 7.49
C ARG A 39 -10.90 8.45 8.47
N PRO A 40 -11.30 8.41 9.76
CA PRO A 40 -10.52 7.76 10.82
C PRO A 40 -10.30 6.25 10.64
N GLU A 41 -11.09 5.61 9.79
CA GLU A 41 -10.93 4.22 9.38
C GLU A 41 -9.66 3.99 8.54
N ILE A 42 -9.11 5.04 7.88
CA ILE A 42 -7.85 4.98 7.17
C ILE A 42 -6.70 5.10 8.18
N LYS A 43 -6.02 3.99 8.40
CA LYS A 43 -4.95 3.84 9.37
C LYS A 43 -3.59 3.78 8.66
N PHE A 44 -2.59 4.38 9.26
CA PHE A 44 -1.19 4.33 8.83
C PHE A 44 -0.40 3.67 9.95
N VAL A 45 0.18 2.53 9.64
CA VAL A 45 0.75 1.61 10.63
C VAL A 45 2.27 1.60 10.60
N SER A 46 2.87 1.20 11.70
CA SER A 46 4.33 1.06 11.80
C SER A 46 4.82 -0.06 10.88
N PRO A 47 5.88 0.18 10.08
CA PRO A 47 6.50 -0.86 9.27
C PRO A 47 7.36 -1.84 10.07
N VAL A 48 7.68 -1.50 11.33
CA VAL A 48 8.55 -2.30 12.21
C VAL A 48 8.02 -2.26 13.64
N SER A 49 8.41 -3.25 14.45
CA SER A 49 8.26 -3.13 15.90
C SER A 49 9.42 -2.32 16.49
N GLY A 50 9.14 -1.61 17.56
CA GLY A 50 10.15 -0.79 18.21
C GLY A 50 9.57 0.33 19.04
N GLU A 51 10.35 1.37 19.25
CA GLU A 51 9.97 2.54 20.03
C GLU A 51 9.77 3.76 19.14
N VAL A 52 8.67 4.47 19.32
CA VAL A 52 8.43 5.77 18.69
C VAL A 52 9.38 6.79 19.32
N THR A 53 10.44 7.16 18.60
CA THR A 53 11.49 8.04 19.12
C THR A 53 11.22 9.51 18.88
N ALA A 54 10.46 9.85 17.83
CA ALA A 54 10.14 11.24 17.51
C ALA A 54 8.83 11.38 16.73
N VAL A 55 8.15 12.51 16.97
CA VAL A 55 7.10 13.06 16.10
C VAL A 55 7.57 14.43 15.65
N ASN A 56 8.16 14.49 14.48
CA ASN A 56 8.72 15.73 13.94
C ASN A 56 7.61 16.61 13.40
N ARG A 57 7.65 17.90 13.75
CA ARG A 57 6.66 18.89 13.32
C ARG A 57 7.35 20.11 12.72
N GLY A 58 6.79 20.62 11.65
CA GLY A 58 7.19 21.85 11.01
C GLY A 58 6.31 23.04 11.40
N GLU A 59 6.32 24.03 10.55
CA GLU A 59 5.49 25.23 10.70
C GLU A 59 4.01 24.87 10.87
N LYS A 60 3.29 25.71 11.62
CA LYS A 60 1.85 25.52 11.92
C LYS A 60 1.50 24.13 12.46
N ARG A 61 2.47 23.47 13.15
CA ARG A 61 2.35 22.13 13.72
C ARG A 61 2.13 21.01 12.68
N LYS A 62 2.47 21.24 11.40
CA LYS A 62 2.42 20.21 10.35
C LYS A 62 3.24 19.00 10.78
N VAL A 63 2.66 17.80 10.71
CA VAL A 63 3.39 16.55 10.99
C VAL A 63 4.29 16.26 9.78
N LEU A 64 5.60 16.24 10.01
CA LEU A 64 6.61 15.93 8.99
C LEU A 64 6.93 14.43 8.95
N SER A 65 7.11 13.82 10.12
CA SER A 65 7.39 12.39 10.22
C SER A 65 7.09 11.84 11.61
N ILE A 66 6.81 10.54 11.68
CA ILE A 66 6.73 9.76 12.92
C ILE A 66 7.82 8.72 12.81
N VAL A 67 8.81 8.78 13.71
CA VAL A 67 10.03 7.96 13.64
C VAL A 67 9.96 6.81 14.64
N VAL A 68 10.27 5.61 14.18
CA VAL A 68 10.35 4.39 15.00
C VAL A 68 11.75 3.82 14.92
N LYS A 69 12.38 3.60 16.08
CA LYS A 69 13.63 2.85 16.20
C LYS A 69 13.29 1.37 16.30
N PRO A 70 13.76 0.53 15.35
CA PRO A 70 13.35 -0.87 15.31
C PRO A 70 13.96 -1.69 16.45
N ASP A 71 13.22 -2.70 16.90
CA ASP A 71 13.74 -3.75 17.76
C ASP A 71 14.71 -4.68 16.99
N ALA A 72 15.51 -5.45 17.71
CA ALA A 72 16.42 -6.45 17.12
C ALA A 72 15.64 -7.57 16.40
N GLN A 73 14.53 -7.98 16.99
CA GLN A 73 13.57 -8.93 16.43
C GLN A 73 12.24 -8.19 16.21
N ILE A 74 11.66 -8.34 15.02
CA ILE A 74 10.40 -7.66 14.69
C ILE A 74 9.23 -8.49 15.20
N GLU A 75 8.37 -7.84 15.98
CA GLU A 75 7.07 -8.36 16.39
C GLU A 75 5.98 -7.78 15.50
N TYR A 76 4.95 -8.57 15.21
CA TYR A 76 3.85 -8.21 14.33
C TYR A 76 2.53 -8.13 15.07
N GLU A 77 1.66 -7.22 14.62
CA GLU A 77 0.25 -7.27 15.00
C GLU A 77 -0.43 -8.45 14.31
N GLU A 78 -1.30 -9.13 15.05
CA GLU A 78 -2.05 -10.29 14.57
C GLU A 78 -3.40 -9.85 13.99
N PHE A 79 -3.53 -9.82 12.67
CA PHE A 79 -4.80 -9.51 11.97
C PHE A 79 -5.64 -10.75 11.66
N GLY A 80 -5.15 -11.93 12.01
CA GLY A 80 -5.76 -13.23 11.68
C GLY A 80 -5.59 -13.62 10.20
N LYS A 81 -5.57 -14.92 9.95
CA LYS A 81 -5.54 -15.46 8.59
C LYS A 81 -6.97 -15.62 8.08
N LYS A 82 -7.27 -15.05 6.92
CA LYS A 82 -8.58 -15.19 6.26
C LYS A 82 -8.40 -15.71 4.85
N ASN A 83 -9.30 -16.61 4.43
CA ASN A 83 -9.31 -17.08 3.05
C ASN A 83 -10.04 -16.05 2.18
N VAL A 84 -9.29 -15.36 1.31
CA VAL A 84 -9.84 -14.33 0.42
C VAL A 84 -10.98 -14.87 -0.46
N ALA A 85 -10.93 -16.14 -0.85
CA ALA A 85 -11.97 -16.74 -1.69
C ALA A 85 -13.37 -16.71 -1.03
N SER A 86 -13.43 -16.85 0.29
CA SER A 86 -14.69 -16.84 1.06
C SER A 86 -15.19 -15.46 1.46
N LEU A 87 -14.36 -14.40 1.33
CA LEU A 87 -14.72 -13.05 1.75
C LEU A 87 -15.54 -12.32 0.68
N GLN A 88 -16.45 -11.47 1.14
CA GLN A 88 -17.12 -10.47 0.31
C GLN A 88 -16.27 -9.19 0.20
N GLY A 89 -16.53 -8.34 -0.80
CA GLY A 89 -15.77 -7.10 -1.00
C GLY A 89 -15.74 -6.17 0.21
N ALA A 90 -16.85 -6.07 0.94
CA ALA A 90 -16.92 -5.28 2.18
C ALA A 90 -15.99 -5.82 3.27
N GLU A 91 -15.90 -7.15 3.41
CA GLU A 91 -15.02 -7.79 4.39
C GLU A 91 -13.54 -7.63 4.01
N VAL A 92 -13.21 -7.74 2.70
CA VAL A 92 -11.85 -7.45 2.20
C VAL A 92 -11.46 -6.00 2.49
N LYS A 93 -12.37 -5.05 2.24
CA LYS A 93 -12.17 -3.63 2.54
C LYS A 93 -11.87 -3.42 4.03
N GLU A 94 -12.66 -4.02 4.91
CA GLU A 94 -12.47 -3.93 6.35
C GLU A 94 -11.10 -4.48 6.78
N VAL A 95 -10.68 -5.63 6.25
CA VAL A 95 -9.36 -6.21 6.53
C VAL A 95 -8.25 -5.28 6.12
N LEU A 96 -8.31 -4.72 4.90
CA LEU A 96 -7.29 -3.79 4.39
C LEU A 96 -7.23 -2.49 5.20
N LEU A 97 -8.37 -1.94 5.62
CA LEU A 97 -8.43 -0.76 6.48
C LEU A 97 -7.81 -1.06 7.85
N ASN A 98 -8.18 -2.18 8.47
CA ASN A 98 -7.70 -2.56 9.80
C ASN A 98 -6.20 -2.86 9.82
N ALA A 99 -5.69 -3.51 8.77
CA ALA A 99 -4.27 -3.83 8.62
C ALA A 99 -3.41 -2.64 8.16
N GLY A 100 -3.99 -1.45 7.91
CA GLY A 100 -3.25 -0.29 7.42
C GLY A 100 -2.73 -0.42 5.99
N MET A 101 -3.35 -1.29 5.19
CA MET A 101 -2.99 -1.49 3.78
C MET A 101 -3.74 -0.56 2.82
N TRP A 102 -4.86 0.01 3.27
CA TRP A 102 -5.69 0.88 2.46
C TRP A 102 -4.98 2.13 1.90
N PRO A 103 -4.07 2.81 2.62
CA PRO A 103 -3.35 3.99 2.12
C PRO A 103 -2.52 3.78 0.85
N PHE A 104 -2.23 2.54 0.50
CA PHE A 104 -1.52 2.19 -0.74
C PHE A 104 -2.44 2.12 -1.97
N ILE A 105 -3.76 2.16 -1.77
CA ILE A 105 -4.74 2.25 -2.85
C ILE A 105 -5.02 3.72 -3.14
N LYS A 106 -4.71 4.13 -4.37
CA LYS A 106 -4.85 5.52 -4.79
C LYS A 106 -5.99 5.69 -5.78
N GLN A 107 -6.74 6.77 -5.62
CA GLN A 107 -7.86 7.14 -6.50
C GLN A 107 -7.39 8.10 -7.60
N ARG A 108 -7.64 7.74 -8.82
CA ARG A 108 -7.37 8.60 -9.99
C ARG A 108 -8.61 9.44 -10.33
N PRO A 109 -8.44 10.61 -10.96
CA PRO A 109 -7.20 11.18 -11.52
C PRO A 109 -6.33 11.93 -10.51
N TYR A 110 -6.78 12.18 -9.30
CA TYR A 110 -6.14 13.11 -8.35
C TYR A 110 -4.95 12.51 -7.58
N ASP A 111 -4.67 11.22 -7.72
CA ASP A 111 -3.61 10.48 -7.01
C ASP A 111 -3.69 10.63 -5.48
N ILE A 112 -4.90 10.68 -4.95
CA ILE A 112 -5.18 10.75 -3.52
C ILE A 112 -5.42 9.35 -2.94
N VAL A 113 -5.26 9.18 -1.63
CA VAL A 113 -5.68 7.96 -0.94
C VAL A 113 -7.17 7.72 -1.19
N ALA A 114 -7.51 6.54 -1.68
CA ALA A 114 -8.87 6.20 -2.09
C ALA A 114 -9.89 6.37 -0.96
N ALA A 115 -11.07 6.91 -1.30
CA ALA A 115 -12.16 7.01 -0.34
C ALA A 115 -12.79 5.63 -0.10
N PRO A 116 -12.86 5.14 1.16
CA PRO A 116 -13.39 3.79 1.43
C PRO A 116 -14.85 3.60 1.05
N LEU A 117 -15.61 4.69 0.95
CA LEU A 117 -17.04 4.65 0.56
C LEU A 117 -17.23 4.50 -0.95
N ASP A 118 -16.23 4.85 -1.76
CA ASP A 118 -16.32 4.75 -3.20
C ASP A 118 -16.08 3.29 -3.66
N THR A 119 -16.71 2.94 -4.77
CA THR A 119 -16.44 1.68 -5.48
C THR A 119 -15.75 2.03 -6.79
N PRO A 120 -14.51 1.59 -7.00
CA PRO A 120 -13.80 1.89 -8.24
C PRO A 120 -14.46 1.18 -9.43
N ARG A 121 -14.43 1.84 -10.59
CA ARG A 121 -14.83 1.21 -11.86
C ARG A 121 -13.90 0.05 -12.18
N ASP A 122 -12.59 0.31 -12.17
CA ASP A 122 -11.53 -0.65 -12.44
C ASP A 122 -10.35 -0.39 -11.49
N ILE A 123 -9.47 -1.38 -11.35
CA ILE A 123 -8.25 -1.26 -10.55
C ILE A 123 -7.04 -1.55 -11.44
N PHE A 124 -6.00 -0.71 -11.32
CA PHE A 124 -4.76 -0.84 -12.08
C PHE A 124 -3.59 -1.09 -11.14
N VAL A 125 -2.81 -2.11 -11.43
CA VAL A 125 -1.61 -2.50 -10.70
C VAL A 125 -0.43 -2.45 -11.67
N SER A 126 0.62 -1.71 -11.33
CA SER A 126 1.88 -1.76 -12.08
C SER A 126 2.82 -2.75 -11.41
N ALA A 127 3.16 -3.83 -12.11
CA ALA A 127 4.03 -4.89 -11.64
C ALA A 127 5.43 -4.79 -12.26
N PHE A 128 5.91 -3.58 -12.52
CA PHE A 128 7.30 -3.30 -12.89
C PHE A 128 7.67 -1.84 -12.62
N TYR A 129 8.96 -1.55 -12.72
CA TYR A 129 9.48 -0.19 -12.60
C TYR A 129 10.21 0.19 -13.89
N SER A 130 10.10 1.45 -14.31
CA SER A 130 10.77 1.99 -15.49
C SER A 130 11.77 3.12 -15.18
N ALA A 131 11.80 3.60 -13.94
CA ALA A 131 12.74 4.65 -13.52
C ALA A 131 14.18 4.13 -13.49
N PRO A 132 15.18 4.98 -13.78
CA PRO A 132 16.58 4.63 -13.62
C PRO A 132 16.88 4.18 -12.18
N LEU A 133 17.69 3.14 -12.01
CA LEU A 133 18.08 2.56 -10.71
C LEU A 133 16.91 2.02 -9.88
N ALA A 134 15.71 1.92 -10.44
CA ALA A 134 14.59 1.28 -9.76
C ALA A 134 14.84 -0.23 -9.58
N PRO A 135 14.31 -0.83 -8.50
CA PRO A 135 14.50 -2.25 -8.26
C PRO A 135 13.81 -3.10 -9.32
N ASN A 136 14.32 -4.32 -9.53
CA ASN A 136 13.65 -5.28 -10.41
C ASN A 136 12.46 -5.91 -9.68
N PHE A 137 11.26 -5.73 -10.19
CA PHE A 137 10.03 -6.25 -9.60
C PHE A 137 10.03 -7.79 -9.52
N ASP A 138 10.45 -8.47 -10.60
CA ASP A 138 10.49 -9.93 -10.63
C ASP A 138 11.45 -10.52 -9.58
N PHE A 139 12.56 -9.80 -9.29
CA PHE A 139 13.47 -10.17 -8.22
C PHE A 139 12.80 -10.02 -6.84
N ILE A 140 12.01 -8.97 -6.64
CA ILE A 140 11.32 -8.72 -5.35
C ILE A 140 10.24 -9.76 -5.10
N VAL A 141 9.44 -10.11 -6.12
CA VAL A 141 8.28 -11.00 -5.97
C VAL A 141 8.66 -12.48 -6.01
N LYS A 142 9.91 -12.78 -6.39
CA LYS A 142 10.39 -14.16 -6.52
C LYS A 142 10.18 -14.98 -5.25
N GLY A 143 9.47 -16.08 -5.38
CA GLY A 143 9.10 -16.97 -4.26
C GLY A 143 7.88 -16.49 -3.45
N GLN A 144 7.27 -15.35 -3.84
CA GLN A 144 6.07 -14.78 -3.24
C GLN A 144 4.93 -14.61 -4.25
N GLU A 145 5.00 -15.34 -5.38
CA GLU A 145 4.02 -15.22 -6.47
C GLU A 145 2.60 -15.61 -6.01
N ALA A 146 2.51 -16.59 -5.09
CA ALA A 146 1.23 -17.00 -4.51
C ALA A 146 0.61 -15.92 -3.61
N ASP A 147 1.43 -15.17 -2.87
CA ASP A 147 0.98 -14.05 -2.05
C ASP A 147 0.54 -12.88 -2.94
N PHE A 148 1.29 -12.62 -4.02
CA PHE A 148 0.92 -11.61 -5.01
C PHE A 148 -0.43 -11.97 -5.67
N GLN A 149 -0.62 -13.24 -6.08
CA GLN A 149 -1.92 -13.71 -6.60
C GLN A 149 -3.05 -13.52 -5.58
N THR A 150 -2.79 -13.79 -4.31
CA THR A 150 -3.77 -13.59 -3.23
C THR A 150 -4.15 -12.11 -3.09
N GLY A 151 -3.16 -11.22 -3.20
CA GLY A 151 -3.40 -9.77 -3.23
C GLY A 151 -4.26 -9.33 -4.40
N LEU A 152 -4.00 -9.85 -5.61
CA LEU A 152 -4.82 -9.58 -6.81
C LEU A 152 -6.26 -10.09 -6.65
N ASN A 153 -6.44 -11.28 -6.07
CA ASN A 153 -7.77 -11.82 -5.77
C ASN A 153 -8.53 -10.95 -4.76
N ALA A 154 -7.84 -10.36 -3.79
CA ALA A 154 -8.44 -9.42 -2.85
C ALA A 154 -8.86 -8.12 -3.55
N LEU A 155 -8.00 -7.55 -4.40
CA LEU A 155 -8.32 -6.34 -5.18
C LEU A 155 -9.52 -6.56 -6.12
N ALA A 156 -9.61 -7.72 -6.74
CA ALA A 156 -10.74 -8.07 -7.63
C ALA A 156 -12.11 -8.04 -6.92
N LYS A 157 -12.14 -8.19 -5.60
CA LYS A 157 -13.38 -8.09 -4.81
C LYS A 157 -13.77 -6.65 -4.46
N LEU A 158 -12.91 -5.66 -4.71
CA LEU A 158 -13.17 -4.26 -4.41
C LEU A 158 -13.82 -3.49 -5.57
N THR A 159 -13.90 -4.09 -6.75
CA THR A 159 -14.49 -3.47 -7.95
C THR A 159 -15.52 -4.38 -8.58
N ASN A 160 -16.49 -3.78 -9.31
CA ASN A 160 -17.41 -4.47 -10.19
C ASN A 160 -16.86 -4.61 -11.62
N GLY A 161 -15.74 -3.98 -11.91
CA GLY A 161 -15.05 -4.03 -13.20
C GLY A 161 -13.89 -5.00 -13.22
N LYS A 162 -12.76 -4.58 -13.78
CA LYS A 162 -11.57 -5.41 -13.97
C LYS A 162 -10.40 -4.93 -13.13
N VAL A 163 -9.49 -5.87 -12.83
CA VAL A 163 -8.15 -5.56 -12.32
C VAL A 163 -7.17 -5.74 -13.47
N TYR A 164 -6.52 -4.66 -13.88
CA TYR A 164 -5.47 -4.66 -14.89
C TYR A 164 -4.12 -4.72 -14.22
N VAL A 165 -3.24 -5.59 -14.69
CA VAL A 165 -1.88 -5.71 -14.18
C VAL A 165 -0.89 -5.44 -15.32
N GLY A 166 -0.25 -4.28 -15.27
CA GLY A 166 0.80 -3.91 -16.20
C GLY A 166 2.11 -4.63 -15.88
N VAL A 167 2.63 -5.41 -16.81
CA VAL A 167 3.84 -6.22 -16.66
C VAL A 167 4.83 -5.96 -17.80
N ARG A 168 6.11 -6.25 -17.59
CA ARG A 168 7.06 -6.39 -18.70
C ARG A 168 6.87 -7.73 -19.39
N SER A 169 7.19 -7.81 -20.68
CA SER A 169 7.25 -9.08 -21.40
C SER A 169 8.18 -10.06 -20.67
N GLY A 170 7.70 -11.28 -20.44
CA GLY A 170 8.45 -12.34 -19.77
C GLY A 170 8.53 -12.22 -18.24
N SER A 171 7.77 -11.30 -17.62
CA SER A 171 7.68 -11.22 -16.15
C SER A 171 7.11 -12.50 -15.54
N VAL A 172 7.64 -12.88 -14.37
CA VAL A 172 7.19 -14.05 -13.59
C VAL A 172 5.73 -13.98 -13.18
N VAL A 173 5.14 -12.78 -13.13
CA VAL A 173 3.73 -12.55 -12.79
C VAL A 173 2.79 -12.50 -14.00
N SER A 174 3.29 -12.73 -15.21
CA SER A 174 2.46 -12.76 -16.43
C SER A 174 1.41 -13.90 -16.44
N GLY A 175 1.56 -14.89 -15.58
CA GLY A 175 0.63 -16.03 -15.45
C GLY A 175 -0.46 -15.86 -14.38
N MET A 176 -0.62 -14.66 -13.79
CA MET A 176 -1.63 -14.41 -12.76
C MET A 176 -3.04 -14.57 -13.31
N LYS A 177 -3.94 -15.11 -12.47
CA LYS A 177 -5.31 -15.47 -12.86
C LYS A 177 -6.34 -14.49 -12.30
N GLY A 178 -7.51 -14.43 -12.94
CA GLY A 178 -8.61 -13.58 -12.48
C GLY A 178 -8.39 -12.08 -12.67
N VAL A 179 -7.40 -11.71 -13.48
CA VAL A 179 -7.03 -10.33 -13.81
C VAL A 179 -6.68 -10.20 -15.29
N GLU A 180 -6.68 -8.98 -15.82
CA GLU A 180 -6.24 -8.68 -17.18
C GLU A 180 -4.74 -8.33 -17.17
N ILE A 181 -3.92 -9.20 -17.72
CA ILE A 181 -2.48 -8.96 -17.87
C ILE A 181 -2.24 -8.09 -19.11
N VAL A 182 -1.58 -6.97 -18.92
CA VAL A 182 -1.24 -6.03 -20.00
C VAL A 182 0.28 -5.94 -20.10
N ALA A 183 0.82 -6.38 -21.24
CA ALA A 183 2.24 -6.18 -21.52
C ALA A 183 2.49 -4.70 -21.83
N VAL A 184 3.41 -4.08 -21.08
CA VAL A 184 3.75 -2.67 -21.23
C VAL A 184 5.26 -2.57 -21.50
N GLU A 185 5.59 -1.88 -22.58
CA GLU A 185 6.97 -1.61 -22.99
C GLU A 185 7.18 -0.11 -23.16
N GLY A 186 8.41 0.33 -22.99
CA GLY A 186 8.77 1.73 -23.21
C GLY A 186 9.77 2.26 -22.19
N PRO A 187 10.29 3.46 -22.47
CA PRO A 187 11.15 4.17 -21.53
C PRO A 187 10.35 4.68 -20.33
N HIS A 188 11.05 5.17 -19.32
CA HIS A 188 10.40 5.92 -18.25
C HIS A 188 9.59 7.10 -18.85
N PRO A 189 8.32 7.30 -18.47
CA PRO A 189 7.58 6.75 -17.29
C PRO A 189 6.59 5.61 -17.59
N ALA A 190 6.87 4.70 -18.51
CA ALA A 190 5.93 3.64 -18.92
C ALA A 190 5.37 2.81 -17.74
N ALA A 191 6.14 2.67 -16.66
CA ALA A 191 5.67 1.96 -15.45
C ALA A 191 4.71 2.78 -14.57
N ASN A 192 4.56 4.08 -14.81
CA ASN A 192 3.64 4.87 -14.01
C ASN A 192 2.20 4.47 -14.34
N VAL A 193 1.43 4.10 -13.31
CA VAL A 193 0.04 3.66 -13.46
C VAL A 193 -0.81 4.68 -14.24
N GLY A 194 -0.61 5.98 -14.01
CA GLY A 194 -1.30 7.01 -14.76
C GLY A 194 -1.04 6.99 -16.27
N VAL A 195 0.17 6.60 -16.68
CA VAL A 195 0.52 6.40 -18.10
C VAL A 195 -0.19 5.16 -18.63
N GLN A 196 -0.14 4.06 -17.88
CA GLN A 196 -0.80 2.82 -18.26
C GLN A 196 -2.32 2.99 -18.44
N ILE A 197 -2.98 3.67 -17.50
CA ILE A 197 -4.44 3.96 -17.59
C ILE A 197 -4.79 4.72 -18.88
N ASN A 198 -3.89 5.59 -19.37
CA ASN A 198 -4.15 6.35 -20.60
C ASN A 198 -4.00 5.51 -21.86
N HIS A 199 -3.39 4.32 -21.78
CA HIS A 199 -3.14 3.42 -22.91
C HIS A 199 -3.97 2.14 -22.89
N ILE A 200 -4.67 1.85 -21.79
CA ILE A 200 -5.56 0.72 -21.59
C ILE A 200 -7.02 1.15 -21.72
#